data_f71250bdf2e8d59dd495b21d42c8004b
#
_entry.id   f71250bdf2e8d59dd495b21d42c8004b
#
_cell.length_a   1.000
_cell.length_b   1.000
_cell.length_c   1.000
_cell.angle_alpha   90.00
_cell.angle_beta   90.00
_cell.angle_gamma   90.00
#
_symmetry.space_group_name_H-M   'P 1'
#
loop_
_entity.id
_entity.type
_entity.pdbx_description
1 polymer ?
#
loop_
_entity_poly.entity_id
_entity_poly.type
_entity_poly.pdbx_seq_one_letter_code
_entity_poly.pdbx_strand_id
1 'polypeptide(L)'
;MIKVRTSGGFWLLLGVLLLALSGRVLVWFLLACLVHELGHIAAIRLLGGQMRDVTLSGVGAVLRPTRLLTYREECLVALAGPAASFLLALLAAAWGRRFGGGDAYLLSGLSLALAVFNLVPAGPLDGGRLLGALLSRWLGPDEGEGVCRRVTSIFGTCLAGLGAWAILHGGNFTLLLCAAWLLSRRKVAP
;
A
#
# COMPACT_ATOMS: atom_id res chain seq x y z
N MET A 1 -10.02 1.50 23.83
CA MET A 1 -9.49 0.23 23.24
C MET A 1 -9.64 0.31 21.72
N ILE A 2 -8.57 0.06 20.97
CA ILE A 2 -8.62 0.01 19.50
C ILE A 2 -9.36 -1.27 19.08
N LYS A 3 -10.38 -1.15 18.22
CA LYS A 3 -11.09 -2.31 17.69
C LYS A 3 -10.39 -2.79 16.44
N VAL A 4 -9.84 -4.01 16.47
CA VAL A 4 -9.28 -4.67 15.30
C VAL A 4 -10.34 -5.56 14.68
N ARG A 5 -10.62 -5.38 13.39
CA ARG A 5 -11.59 -6.17 12.62
C ARG A 5 -10.88 -6.80 11.44
N THR A 6 -11.34 -7.96 11.01
CA THR A 6 -10.88 -8.62 9.79
C THR A 6 -12.04 -8.75 8.82
N SER A 7 -11.77 -8.55 7.53
CA SER A 7 -12.76 -8.81 6.47
C SER A 7 -12.55 -10.20 5.87
N GLY A 8 -13.59 -10.76 5.23
CA GLY A 8 -13.47 -12.02 4.49
C GLY A 8 -12.37 -11.97 3.40
N GLY A 9 -12.17 -10.81 2.77
CA GLY A 9 -11.09 -10.60 1.81
C GLY A 9 -9.68 -10.74 2.40
N PHE A 10 -9.48 -10.42 3.68
CA PHE A 10 -8.20 -10.65 4.37
C PHE A 10 -7.88 -12.14 4.47
N TRP A 11 -8.86 -12.96 4.90
CA TRP A 11 -8.67 -14.39 5.02
C TRP A 11 -8.47 -15.09 3.68
N LEU A 12 -9.18 -14.60 2.65
CA LEU A 12 -9.00 -15.10 1.29
C LEU A 12 -7.60 -14.78 0.76
N LEU A 13 -7.14 -13.53 0.91
CA LEU A 13 -5.78 -13.15 0.50
C LEU A 13 -4.73 -13.95 1.27
N LEU A 14 -4.87 -14.07 2.58
CA LEU A 14 -3.94 -14.85 3.41
C LEU A 14 -3.89 -16.32 2.96
N GLY A 15 -5.05 -16.92 2.65
CA GLY A 15 -5.12 -18.29 2.10
C GLY A 15 -4.39 -18.42 0.77
N VAL A 16 -4.59 -17.47 -0.15
CA VAL A 16 -3.88 -17.46 -1.45
C VAL A 16 -2.38 -17.31 -1.24
N LEU A 17 -1.93 -16.41 -0.34
CA LEU A 17 -0.52 -16.22 -0.06
C LEU A 17 0.13 -17.46 0.58
N LEU A 18 -0.60 -18.15 1.47
CA LEU A 18 -0.15 -19.42 2.07
C LEU A 18 0.05 -20.53 1.03
N LEU A 19 -0.76 -20.55 -0.01
CA LEU A 19 -0.66 -21.52 -1.11
C LEU A 19 0.39 -21.13 -2.16
N ALA A 20 0.58 -19.82 -2.38
CA ALA A 20 1.45 -19.30 -3.45
C ALA A 20 2.90 -19.09 -3.02
N LEU A 21 3.14 -18.76 -1.75
CA LEU A 21 4.45 -18.42 -1.23
C LEU A 21 5.01 -19.51 -0.33
N SER A 22 6.35 -19.68 -0.36
CA SER A 22 7.00 -20.50 0.67
C SER A 22 6.84 -19.83 2.04
N GLY A 23 6.75 -20.62 3.11
CA GLY A 23 6.57 -20.10 4.47
C GLY A 23 7.62 -19.05 4.85
N ARG A 24 8.87 -19.21 4.36
CA ARG A 24 9.96 -18.23 4.56
C ARG A 24 9.64 -16.87 3.93
N VAL A 25 9.22 -16.85 2.68
CA VAL A 25 8.85 -15.60 1.96
C VAL A 25 7.65 -14.96 2.62
N LEU A 26 6.64 -15.74 2.99
CA LEU A 26 5.43 -15.25 3.65
C LEU A 26 5.72 -14.54 4.97
N VAL A 27 6.58 -15.11 5.83
CA VAL A 27 6.93 -14.48 7.13
C VAL A 27 7.59 -13.12 6.90
N TRP A 28 8.57 -13.02 6.01
CA TRP A 28 9.23 -11.75 5.71
C TRP A 28 8.31 -10.74 5.03
N PHE A 29 7.41 -11.21 4.17
CA PHE A 29 6.39 -10.36 3.56
C PHE A 29 5.42 -9.77 4.60
N LEU A 30 4.90 -10.60 5.51
CA LEU A 30 4.01 -10.15 6.58
C LEU A 30 4.72 -9.17 7.54
N LEU A 31 6.01 -9.39 7.83
CA LEU A 31 6.81 -8.45 8.61
C LEU A 31 6.96 -7.10 7.90
N ALA A 32 7.25 -7.11 6.60
CA ALA A 32 7.32 -5.88 5.80
C ALA A 32 5.99 -5.12 5.80
N CYS A 33 4.86 -5.83 5.61
CA CYS A 33 3.52 -5.24 5.70
C CYS A 33 3.24 -4.65 7.09
N LEU A 34 3.60 -5.38 8.16
CA LEU A 34 3.40 -4.91 9.53
C LEU A 34 4.14 -3.60 9.79
N VAL A 35 5.44 -3.52 9.41
CA VAL A 35 6.24 -2.30 9.59
C VAL A 35 5.68 -1.15 8.77
N HIS A 36 5.22 -1.40 7.55
CA HIS A 36 4.54 -0.41 6.71
C HIS A 36 3.31 0.20 7.41
N GLU A 37 2.40 -0.64 7.91
CA GLU A 37 1.20 -0.20 8.61
C GLU A 37 1.52 0.53 9.93
N LEU A 38 2.54 0.06 10.65
CA LEU A 38 3.02 0.75 11.85
C LEU A 38 3.54 2.16 11.55
N GLY A 39 4.12 2.39 10.37
CA GLY A 39 4.50 3.72 9.89
C GLY A 39 3.32 4.69 9.85
N HIS A 40 2.20 4.28 9.26
CA HIS A 40 0.97 5.08 9.22
C HIS A 40 0.41 5.34 10.63
N ILE A 41 0.35 4.29 11.47
CA ILE A 41 -0.15 4.41 12.85
C ILE A 41 0.73 5.37 13.67
N ALA A 42 2.05 5.28 13.52
CA ALA A 42 2.98 6.17 14.20
C ALA A 42 2.76 7.63 13.77
N ALA A 43 2.62 7.90 12.48
CA ALA A 43 2.33 9.24 11.97
C ALA A 43 1.02 9.81 12.52
N ILE A 44 -0.07 9.03 12.52
CA ILE A 44 -1.36 9.45 13.09
C ILE A 44 -1.20 9.81 14.56
N ARG A 45 -0.46 9.02 15.34
CA ARG A 45 -0.23 9.29 16.78
C ARG A 45 0.63 10.52 17.01
N LEU A 46 1.70 10.69 16.23
CA LEU A 46 2.58 11.87 16.33
C LEU A 46 1.85 13.16 15.99
N LEU A 47 0.85 13.11 15.12
CA LEU A 47 -0.03 14.23 14.78
C LEU A 47 -1.16 14.45 15.80
N GLY A 48 -1.11 13.78 16.96
CA GLY A 48 -2.12 13.89 18.02
C GLY A 48 -3.43 13.17 17.74
N GLY A 49 -3.49 12.35 16.67
CA GLY A 49 -4.63 11.52 16.36
C GLY A 49 -4.67 10.26 17.22
N GLN A 50 -5.88 9.77 17.50
CA GLN A 50 -6.09 8.47 18.11
C GLN A 50 -6.71 7.51 17.09
N MET A 51 -6.38 6.24 17.18
CA MET A 51 -6.98 5.21 16.32
C MET A 51 -8.31 4.77 16.91
N ARG A 52 -9.37 4.86 16.11
CA ARG A 52 -10.67 4.33 16.46
C ARG A 52 -10.78 2.84 16.14
N ASP A 53 -10.56 2.52 14.87
CA ASP A 53 -10.67 1.17 14.33
C ASP A 53 -9.55 0.87 13.36
N VAL A 54 -9.09 -0.38 13.32
CA VAL A 54 -8.19 -0.94 12.32
C VAL A 54 -8.92 -2.10 11.66
N THR A 55 -9.15 -2.02 10.36
CA THR A 55 -9.78 -3.11 9.62
C THR A 55 -8.80 -3.73 8.64
N LEU A 56 -8.38 -4.97 8.91
CA LEU A 56 -7.56 -5.75 7.97
C LEU A 56 -8.45 -6.22 6.82
N SER A 57 -8.10 -5.83 5.62
CA SER A 57 -8.80 -6.20 4.39
C SER A 57 -7.86 -6.93 3.43
N GLY A 58 -8.40 -7.54 2.37
CA GLY A 58 -7.58 -8.16 1.31
C GLY A 58 -6.71 -7.17 0.52
N VAL A 59 -6.63 -5.91 0.94
CA VAL A 59 -5.96 -4.82 0.23
C VAL A 59 -5.01 -4.04 1.13
N GLY A 60 -4.83 -4.50 2.38
CA GLY A 60 -4.09 -3.79 3.42
C GLY A 60 -4.98 -3.41 4.61
N ALA A 61 -4.47 -2.61 5.53
CA ALA A 61 -5.22 -2.15 6.68
C ALA A 61 -5.93 -0.82 6.39
N VAL A 62 -7.23 -0.77 6.65
CA VAL A 62 -8.00 0.48 6.65
C VAL A 62 -7.93 1.07 8.06
N LEU A 63 -7.19 2.17 8.18
CA LEU A 63 -6.97 2.89 9.42
C LEU A 63 -8.02 3.99 9.55
N ARG A 64 -8.81 3.99 10.64
CA ARG A 64 -9.79 5.04 10.90
C ARG A 64 -9.38 5.83 12.13
N PRO A 65 -8.85 7.05 11.95
CA PRO A 65 -8.58 7.95 13.07
C PRO A 65 -9.89 8.45 13.70
N THR A 66 -9.81 8.91 14.95
CA THR A 66 -10.97 9.45 15.69
C THR A 66 -11.40 10.83 15.20
N ARG A 67 -10.50 11.56 14.53
CA ARG A 67 -10.76 12.85 13.92
C ARG A 67 -10.42 12.86 12.45
N LEU A 68 -11.03 13.76 11.71
CA LEU A 68 -10.63 14.01 10.33
C LEU A 68 -9.22 14.63 10.29
N LEU A 69 -8.41 14.15 9.39
CA LEU A 69 -7.09 14.70 9.12
C LEU A 69 -7.21 15.89 8.17
N THR A 70 -6.39 16.90 8.38
CA THR A 70 -6.21 17.96 7.38
C THR A 70 -5.48 17.40 6.15
N TYR A 71 -5.56 18.06 5.01
CA TYR A 71 -4.85 17.62 3.80
C TYR A 71 -3.34 17.48 4.00
N ARG A 72 -2.72 18.33 4.83
CA ARG A 72 -1.29 18.21 5.16
C ARG A 72 -1.01 16.96 5.99
N GLU A 73 -1.83 16.70 7.00
CA GLU A 73 -1.71 15.51 7.84
C GLU A 73 -1.94 14.25 7.03
N GLU A 74 -2.92 14.26 6.10
CA GLU A 74 -3.16 13.14 5.19
C GLU A 74 -1.94 12.83 4.32
N CYS A 75 -1.27 13.86 3.79
CA CYS A 75 -0.02 13.69 3.04
C CYS A 75 1.09 13.06 3.90
N LEU A 76 1.26 13.54 5.14
CA LEU A 76 2.27 13.00 6.05
C LEU A 76 1.98 11.54 6.43
N VAL A 77 0.72 11.24 6.72
CA VAL A 77 0.28 9.87 7.03
C VAL A 77 0.50 8.98 5.81
N ALA A 78 0.09 9.40 4.61
CA ALA A 78 0.25 8.61 3.39
C ALA A 78 1.72 8.30 3.08
N LEU A 79 2.65 9.23 3.34
CA LEU A 79 4.08 9.01 3.14
C LEU A 79 4.73 8.15 4.23
N ALA A 80 4.16 8.09 5.43
CA ALA A 80 4.80 7.45 6.58
C ALA A 80 4.95 5.93 6.43
N GLY A 81 3.97 5.24 5.82
CA GLY A 81 4.06 3.81 5.53
C GLY A 81 5.20 3.48 4.56
N PRO A 82 5.20 4.08 3.34
CA PRO A 82 6.30 3.92 2.39
C PRO A 82 7.67 4.30 2.97
N ALA A 83 7.76 5.38 3.77
CA ALA A 83 9.00 5.78 4.44
C ALA A 83 9.49 4.74 5.45
N ALA A 84 8.59 4.16 6.25
CA ALA A 84 8.93 3.07 7.18
C ALA A 84 9.42 1.82 6.44
N SER A 85 8.76 1.45 5.33
CA SER A 85 9.19 0.34 4.48
C SER A 85 10.54 0.60 3.83
N PHE A 86 10.80 1.82 3.35
CA PHE A 86 12.08 2.19 2.78
C PHE A 86 13.20 2.14 3.82
N LEU A 87 12.95 2.65 5.03
CA LEU A 87 13.89 2.56 6.14
C LEU A 87 14.20 1.11 6.50
N LEU A 88 13.18 0.24 6.59
CA LEU A 88 13.35 -1.18 6.84
C LEU A 88 14.21 -1.85 5.74
N ALA A 89 13.97 -1.48 4.47
CA ALA A 89 14.76 -2.00 3.36
C ALA A 89 16.25 -1.64 3.49
N LEU A 90 16.56 -0.38 3.84
CA LEU A 90 17.94 0.07 4.05
C LEU A 90 18.60 -0.63 5.25
N LEU A 91 17.90 -0.75 6.37
CA LEU A 91 18.41 -1.42 7.56
C LEU A 91 18.67 -2.91 7.31
N ALA A 92 17.74 -3.60 6.65
CA ALA A 92 17.89 -5.00 6.28
C ALA A 92 19.05 -5.22 5.29
N ALA A 93 19.22 -4.33 4.29
CA ALA A 93 20.35 -4.39 3.36
C ALA A 93 21.70 -4.15 4.09
N ALA A 94 21.76 -3.18 5.01
CA ALA A 94 22.95 -2.91 5.81
C ALA A 94 23.31 -4.09 6.70
N TRP A 95 22.31 -4.71 7.33
CA TRP A 95 22.49 -5.93 8.12
C TRP A 95 23.04 -7.08 7.28
N GLY A 96 22.42 -7.34 6.11
CA GLY A 96 22.86 -8.38 5.18
C GLY A 96 24.29 -8.19 4.71
N ARG A 97 24.72 -6.94 4.45
CA ARG A 97 26.13 -6.63 4.11
C ARG A 97 27.10 -6.88 5.25
N ARG A 98 26.68 -6.61 6.48
CA ARG A 98 27.58 -6.71 7.66
C ARG A 98 27.72 -8.12 8.19
N PHE A 99 26.62 -8.88 8.20
CA PHE A 99 26.55 -10.17 8.87
C PHE A 99 26.24 -11.33 7.90
N GLY A 100 25.96 -11.03 6.65
CA GLY A 100 25.49 -12.01 5.68
C GLY A 100 24.01 -12.36 5.89
N GLY A 101 23.51 -13.28 5.06
CA GLY A 101 22.18 -13.86 5.22
C GLY A 101 21.19 -13.46 4.12
N GLY A 102 20.70 -14.48 3.38
CA GLY A 102 19.73 -14.30 2.31
C GLY A 102 18.38 -13.74 2.79
N ASP A 103 18.03 -13.94 4.07
CA ASP A 103 16.80 -13.43 4.67
C ASP A 103 16.79 -11.91 4.78
N ALA A 104 17.93 -11.31 5.13
CA ALA A 104 18.06 -9.87 5.22
C ALA A 104 17.87 -9.21 3.84
N TYR A 105 18.45 -9.77 2.79
CA TYR A 105 18.26 -9.27 1.43
C TYR A 105 16.84 -9.52 0.91
N LEU A 106 16.22 -10.65 1.28
CA LEU A 106 14.82 -10.94 0.96
C LEU A 106 13.89 -9.90 1.61
N LEU A 107 14.06 -9.64 2.91
CA LEU A 107 13.30 -8.62 3.63
C LEU A 107 13.52 -7.23 3.03
N SER A 108 14.77 -6.88 2.68
CA SER A 108 15.11 -5.62 2.03
C SER A 108 14.36 -5.46 0.71
N GLY A 109 14.42 -6.47 -0.16
CA GLY A 109 13.75 -6.47 -1.46
C GLY A 109 12.23 -6.35 -1.34
N LEU A 110 11.61 -7.13 -0.44
CA LEU A 110 10.17 -7.09 -0.19
C LEU A 110 9.72 -5.73 0.35
N SER A 111 10.48 -5.17 1.29
CA SER A 111 10.16 -3.85 1.88
C SER A 111 10.31 -2.73 0.86
N LEU A 112 11.35 -2.77 0.01
CA LEU A 112 11.54 -1.80 -1.06
C LEU A 112 10.43 -1.90 -2.10
N ALA A 113 10.09 -3.11 -2.54
CA ALA A 113 8.99 -3.33 -3.49
C ALA A 113 7.66 -2.81 -2.93
N LEU A 114 7.38 -3.06 -1.63
CA LEU A 114 6.18 -2.56 -0.95
C LEU A 114 6.15 -1.03 -0.91
N ALA A 115 7.29 -0.37 -0.60
CA ALA A 115 7.40 1.09 -0.59
C ALA A 115 7.13 1.69 -1.97
N VAL A 116 7.79 1.17 -3.01
CA VAL A 116 7.63 1.66 -4.39
C VAL A 116 6.22 1.43 -4.91
N PHE A 117 5.66 0.24 -4.67
CA PHE A 117 4.30 -0.08 -5.11
C PHE A 117 3.26 0.83 -4.46
N ASN A 118 3.38 1.08 -3.15
CA ASN A 118 2.44 1.96 -2.45
C ASN A 118 2.58 3.44 -2.82
N LEU A 119 3.71 3.88 -3.36
CA LEU A 119 3.89 5.25 -3.88
C LEU A 119 3.30 5.47 -5.27
N VAL A 120 2.82 4.44 -5.94
CA VAL A 120 2.12 4.61 -7.23
C VAL A 120 0.90 5.51 -7.04
N PRO A 121 0.70 6.55 -7.87
CA PRO A 121 -0.39 7.52 -7.72
C PRO A 121 -1.74 6.95 -8.21
N ALA A 122 -2.19 5.86 -7.59
CA ALA A 122 -3.42 5.16 -7.93
C ALA A 122 -4.30 4.99 -6.69
N GLY A 123 -5.58 5.28 -6.81
CA GLY A 123 -6.58 5.49 -5.77
C GLY A 123 -6.50 4.70 -4.47
N PRO A 124 -6.37 3.37 -4.48
CA PRO A 124 -6.34 2.61 -3.24
C PRO A 124 -4.97 2.56 -2.54
N LEU A 125 -3.90 3.06 -3.20
CA LEU A 125 -2.53 3.06 -2.69
C LEU A 125 -2.21 4.38 -1.97
N ASP A 126 -1.16 4.39 -1.16
CA ASP A 126 -0.75 5.59 -0.43
C ASP A 126 -0.38 6.75 -1.35
N GLY A 127 0.27 6.46 -2.51
CA GLY A 127 0.53 7.46 -3.54
C GLY A 127 -0.75 8.07 -4.12
N GLY A 128 -1.82 7.29 -4.22
CA GLY A 128 -3.15 7.80 -4.62
C GLY A 128 -3.77 8.68 -3.53
N ARG A 129 -3.65 8.30 -2.25
CA ARG A 129 -4.10 9.11 -1.11
C ARG A 129 -3.31 10.42 -1.02
N LEU A 130 -1.99 10.36 -1.19
CA LEU A 130 -1.11 11.53 -1.24
C LEU A 130 -1.51 12.46 -2.38
N LEU A 131 -1.68 11.94 -3.59
CA LEU A 131 -2.11 12.72 -4.75
C LEU A 131 -3.49 13.34 -4.52
N GLY A 132 -4.46 12.57 -4.01
CA GLY A 132 -5.80 13.05 -3.69
C GLY A 132 -5.78 14.20 -2.69
N ALA A 133 -5.03 14.07 -1.59
CA ALA A 133 -4.91 15.12 -0.58
C ALA A 133 -4.24 16.39 -1.13
N LEU A 134 -3.19 16.25 -1.94
CA LEU A 134 -2.52 17.38 -2.61
C LEU A 134 -3.47 18.10 -3.58
N LEU A 135 -4.13 17.36 -4.45
CA LEU A 135 -5.05 17.93 -5.44
C LEU A 135 -6.27 18.58 -4.78
N SER A 136 -6.87 17.92 -3.78
CA SER A 136 -8.01 18.47 -3.05
C SER A 136 -7.67 19.75 -2.30
N ARG A 137 -6.42 19.91 -1.86
CA ARG A 137 -5.95 21.15 -1.24
C ARG A 137 -5.88 22.33 -2.23
N TRP A 138 -5.53 22.07 -3.49
CA TRP A 138 -5.30 23.11 -4.50
C TRP A 138 -6.52 23.39 -5.36
N LEU A 139 -7.30 22.38 -5.70
CA LEU A 139 -8.41 22.44 -6.63
C LEU A 139 -9.77 22.36 -5.92
N GLY A 140 -9.78 22.05 -4.62
CA GLY A 140 -11.00 21.71 -3.89
C GLY A 140 -11.27 20.19 -3.91
N PRO A 141 -12.14 19.71 -2.98
CA PRO A 141 -12.34 18.27 -2.77
C PRO A 141 -12.91 17.56 -3.99
N ASP A 142 -13.91 18.14 -4.66
CA ASP A 142 -14.62 17.49 -5.78
C ASP A 142 -13.74 17.39 -7.04
N GLU A 143 -13.04 18.48 -7.39
CA GLU A 143 -12.15 18.50 -8.54
C GLU A 143 -10.89 17.64 -8.28
N GLY A 144 -10.31 17.73 -7.08
CA GLY A 144 -9.15 16.94 -6.68
C GLY A 144 -9.44 15.45 -6.76
N GLU A 145 -10.58 15.00 -6.24
CA GLU A 145 -11.01 13.59 -6.36
C GLU A 145 -11.24 13.20 -7.82
N GLY A 146 -11.85 14.09 -8.62
CA GLY A 146 -12.07 13.87 -10.05
C GLY A 146 -10.79 13.65 -10.83
N VAL A 147 -9.76 14.46 -10.59
CA VAL A 147 -8.42 14.30 -11.22
C VAL A 147 -7.75 13.02 -10.75
N CYS A 148 -7.74 12.73 -9.45
CA CYS A 148 -7.15 11.52 -8.90
C CYS A 148 -7.77 10.25 -9.49
N ARG A 149 -9.08 10.24 -9.68
CA ARG A 149 -9.83 9.16 -10.34
C ARG A 149 -9.43 8.98 -11.81
N ARG A 150 -9.21 10.08 -12.55
CA ARG A 150 -8.72 10.03 -13.95
C ARG A 150 -7.31 9.44 -14.00
N VAL A 151 -6.40 9.92 -13.16
CA VAL A 151 -5.02 9.38 -13.06
C VAL A 151 -5.04 7.89 -12.77
N THR A 152 -5.84 7.45 -11.79
CA THR A 152 -6.01 6.03 -11.45
C THR A 152 -6.54 5.23 -12.65
N SER A 153 -7.50 5.78 -13.40
CA SER A 153 -8.06 5.11 -14.57
C SER A 153 -7.04 4.99 -15.69
N ILE A 154 -6.28 6.04 -15.98
CA ILE A 154 -5.22 6.03 -17.01
C ILE A 154 -4.17 4.98 -16.63
N PHE A 155 -3.67 5.03 -15.38
CA PHE A 155 -2.67 4.07 -14.90
C PHE A 155 -3.17 2.63 -14.97
N GLY A 156 -4.40 2.37 -14.50
CA GLY A 156 -5.02 1.05 -14.56
C GLY A 156 -5.22 0.54 -15.99
N THR A 157 -5.59 1.43 -16.92
CA THR A 157 -5.74 1.07 -18.34
C THR A 157 -4.39 0.76 -18.99
N CYS A 158 -3.36 1.57 -18.72
CA CYS A 158 -1.99 1.29 -19.19
C CYS A 158 -1.48 -0.05 -18.63
N LEU A 159 -1.72 -0.33 -17.35
CA LEU A 159 -1.35 -1.59 -16.72
C LEU A 159 -2.10 -2.78 -17.34
N ALA A 160 -3.39 -2.60 -17.68
CA ALA A 160 -4.17 -3.63 -18.38
C ALA A 160 -3.60 -3.92 -19.78
N GLY A 161 -3.23 -2.87 -20.52
CA GLY A 161 -2.59 -3.01 -21.83
C GLY A 161 -1.26 -3.76 -21.75
N LEU A 162 -0.41 -3.38 -20.77
CA LEU A 162 0.85 -4.10 -20.51
C LEU A 162 0.63 -5.55 -20.10
N GLY A 163 -0.39 -5.81 -19.27
CA GLY A 163 -0.77 -7.16 -18.86
C GLY A 163 -1.25 -8.03 -20.02
N ALA A 164 -2.06 -7.46 -20.91
CA ALA A 164 -2.52 -8.16 -22.12
C ALA A 164 -1.32 -8.45 -23.06
N TRP A 165 -0.46 -7.47 -23.27
CA TRP A 165 0.77 -7.66 -24.05
C TRP A 165 1.68 -8.74 -23.46
N ALA A 166 1.88 -8.72 -22.13
CA ALA A 166 2.68 -9.73 -21.44
C ALA A 166 2.12 -11.17 -21.67
N ILE A 167 0.80 -11.37 -21.56
CA ILE A 167 0.17 -12.66 -21.81
C ILE A 167 0.41 -13.15 -23.23
N LEU A 168 0.28 -12.28 -24.23
CA LEU A 168 0.53 -12.63 -25.63
C LEU A 168 1.99 -13.08 -25.89
N HIS A 169 2.93 -12.67 -25.00
CA HIS A 169 4.34 -13.05 -25.07
C HIS A 169 4.72 -14.13 -24.04
N GLY A 170 3.75 -14.93 -23.55
CA GLY A 170 4.00 -16.04 -22.64
C GLY A 170 4.14 -15.65 -21.16
N GLY A 171 3.82 -14.41 -20.81
CA GLY A 171 3.79 -13.93 -19.42
C GLY A 171 2.55 -14.39 -18.65
N ASN A 172 2.50 -14.07 -17.36
CA ASN A 172 1.39 -14.42 -16.49
C ASN A 172 0.33 -13.30 -16.43
N PHE A 173 -0.84 -13.65 -15.89
CA PHE A 173 -2.00 -12.76 -15.80
C PHE A 173 -1.98 -11.80 -14.57
N THR A 174 -0.90 -11.78 -13.80
CA THR A 174 -0.81 -10.99 -12.54
C THR A 174 -1.04 -9.49 -12.77
N LEU A 175 -0.45 -8.94 -13.85
CA LEU A 175 -0.64 -7.53 -14.21
C LEU A 175 -2.10 -7.20 -14.56
N LEU A 176 -2.81 -8.10 -15.24
CA LEU A 176 -4.24 -7.93 -15.54
C LEU A 176 -5.08 -7.97 -14.28
N LEU A 177 -4.78 -8.85 -13.33
CA LEU A 177 -5.48 -8.89 -12.05
C LEU A 177 -5.23 -7.60 -11.25
N CYS A 178 -3.99 -7.11 -11.20
CA CYS A 178 -3.66 -5.83 -10.57
C CYS A 178 -4.41 -4.67 -11.24
N ALA A 179 -4.45 -4.62 -12.57
CA ALA A 179 -5.18 -3.60 -13.32
C ALA A 179 -6.69 -3.64 -13.04
N ALA A 180 -7.30 -4.84 -13.10
CA ALA A 180 -8.71 -5.02 -12.81
C ALA A 180 -9.05 -4.59 -11.38
N TRP A 181 -8.20 -4.94 -10.41
CA TRP A 181 -8.34 -4.51 -9.03
C TRP A 181 -8.27 -2.98 -8.90
N LEU A 182 -7.25 -2.31 -9.49
CA LEU A 182 -7.13 -0.86 -9.48
C LEU A 182 -8.34 -0.18 -10.11
N LEU A 183 -8.82 -0.68 -11.23
CA LEU A 183 -9.98 -0.14 -11.93
C LEU A 183 -11.29 -0.35 -11.18
N SER A 184 -11.42 -1.41 -10.39
CA SER A 184 -12.59 -1.66 -9.52
C SER A 184 -12.65 -0.71 -8.33
N ARG A 185 -11.51 -0.17 -7.88
CA ARG A 185 -11.36 0.70 -6.71
C ARG A 185 -11.08 2.16 -7.07
N ARG A 186 -11.70 2.67 -8.13
CA ARG A 186 -11.48 4.05 -8.66
C ARG A 186 -11.81 5.17 -7.67
N LYS A 187 -12.56 4.88 -6.61
CA LYS A 187 -12.85 5.87 -5.57
C LYS A 187 -11.70 5.89 -4.57
N VAL A 188 -11.14 7.07 -4.32
CA VAL A 188 -10.28 7.31 -3.15
C VAL A 188 -11.20 7.10 -1.95
N ALA A 189 -10.82 6.22 -1.01
CA ALA A 189 -11.60 6.06 0.21
C ALA A 189 -11.56 7.39 0.98
N PRO A 190 -12.71 7.90 1.44
CA PRO A 190 -12.76 9.10 2.25
C PRO A 190 -12.04 8.90 3.59
#